data_1868a163ea56194e3db19c17f1f0da82
#
_entry.id   1868a163ea56194e3db19c17f1f0da82
#
_cell.length_a   1.000
_cell.length_b   1.000
_cell.length_c   1.000
_cell.angle_alpha   90.00
_cell.angle_beta   90.00
_cell.angle_gamma   90.00
#
_symmetry.space_group_name_H-M   'P 1'
#
loop_
_entity.id
_entity.type
_entity.pdbx_description
1 polymer ?
#
loop_
_entity_poly.entity_id
_entity_poly.type
_entity_poly.pdbx_seq_one_letter_code
_entity_poly.pdbx_strand_id
1 'polypeptide(L)'
;MWPGREGVAVIPNVTRGDRMGGLLVYLVGPGKSDEHTEPHLVAGDPALMAWYSEQELSRADGLAIAEHLDLPRSVFGTTLTGGHVWHCSFSLRAQEGLLTDTKWGEIAGAFMRRMGFEDRVKAPVRWAAVRHGVSAN
;
A
#
# COMPACT_ATOMS: atom_id res chain seq x y z
N MET A 1 2.34 3.71 20.55
CA MET A 1 0.98 4.17 20.25
C MET A 1 0.90 4.59 18.80
N TRP A 2 -0.03 4.08 18.09
CA TRP A 2 -0.19 4.34 16.66
C TRP A 2 -0.84 5.72 16.42
N PRO A 3 -0.20 6.63 15.65
CA PRO A 3 -0.76 7.96 15.43
C PRO A 3 -1.99 7.94 14.54
N GLY A 4 -2.86 8.91 14.71
CA GLY A 4 -4.06 9.07 13.88
C GLY A 4 -5.17 8.10 14.17
N ARG A 5 -5.07 7.38 15.26
CA ARG A 5 -6.03 6.33 15.55
C ARG A 5 -6.95 6.58 16.73
N GLU A 6 -7.20 7.75 17.14
CA GLU A 6 -7.98 8.02 18.36
C GLU A 6 -9.13 7.04 18.59
N GLY A 7 -8.97 6.14 19.57
CA GLY A 7 -9.97 5.13 19.87
C GLY A 7 -10.08 3.99 18.87
N VAL A 8 -9.26 3.96 17.83
CA VAL A 8 -9.30 2.94 16.78
C VAL A 8 -8.03 2.10 16.82
N ALA A 9 -8.17 0.78 16.82
CA ALA A 9 -7.04 -0.14 16.82
C ALA A 9 -6.78 -0.65 15.40
N VAL A 10 -5.72 -0.16 14.78
CA VAL A 10 -5.26 -0.64 13.47
C VAL A 10 -4.19 -1.69 13.70
N ILE A 11 -4.32 -2.81 13.02
CA ILE A 11 -3.41 -3.95 13.17
C ILE A 11 -2.52 -4.05 11.93
N PRO A 12 -1.20 -3.75 12.05
CA PRO A 12 -0.27 -3.90 10.93
C PRO A 12 0.27 -5.33 10.86
N ASN A 13 0.55 -5.78 9.65
CA ASN A 13 1.19 -7.06 9.41
C ASN A 13 2.18 -6.89 8.26
N VAL A 14 3.46 -7.12 8.54
CA VAL A 14 4.55 -6.87 7.59
C VAL A 14 5.07 -8.18 7.01
N THR A 15 5.20 -8.22 5.70
CA THR A 15 5.83 -9.33 4.99
C THR A 15 6.82 -8.79 3.96
N ARG A 16 7.72 -9.64 3.49
CA ARG A 16 8.67 -9.29 2.44
C ARG A 16 8.61 -10.29 1.31
N GLY A 17 8.91 -9.82 0.10
CA GLY A 17 8.91 -10.67 -1.07
C GLY A 17 9.78 -10.06 -2.16
N ASP A 18 9.71 -10.65 -3.36
CA ASP A 18 10.52 -10.20 -4.49
C ASP A 18 9.72 -10.01 -5.76
N ARG A 19 8.38 -10.09 -5.68
CA ARG A 19 7.51 -10.05 -6.86
C ARG A 19 6.47 -8.94 -6.72
N MET A 20 6.90 -7.71 -7.02
CA MET A 20 6.02 -6.54 -6.92
C MET A 20 4.81 -6.67 -7.85
N GLY A 21 5.03 -7.11 -9.10
CA GLY A 21 3.93 -7.30 -10.04
C GLY A 21 2.89 -8.27 -9.53
N GLY A 22 3.33 -9.40 -8.98
CA GLY A 22 2.42 -10.38 -8.40
C GLY A 22 1.63 -9.82 -7.22
N LEU A 23 2.28 -9.04 -6.36
CA LEU A 23 1.61 -8.42 -5.23
C LEU A 23 0.54 -7.44 -5.70
N LEU A 24 0.86 -6.56 -6.63
CA LEU A 24 -0.11 -5.57 -7.11
C LEU A 24 -1.27 -6.22 -7.85
N VAL A 25 -1.02 -7.25 -8.66
CA VAL A 25 -2.09 -7.99 -9.33
C VAL A 25 -3.03 -8.61 -8.29
N TYR A 26 -2.48 -9.15 -7.21
CA TYR A 26 -3.30 -9.68 -6.11
C TYR A 26 -4.13 -8.58 -5.44
N LEU A 27 -3.51 -7.45 -5.11
CA LEU A 27 -4.19 -6.38 -4.37
C LEU A 27 -5.32 -5.73 -5.17
N VAL A 28 -5.15 -5.58 -6.49
CA VAL A 28 -6.19 -4.97 -7.33
C VAL A 28 -7.17 -6.00 -7.89
N GLY A 29 -6.91 -7.27 -7.69
CA GLY A 29 -7.81 -8.34 -8.12
C GLY A 29 -8.83 -8.69 -7.05
N PRO A 30 -9.64 -9.73 -7.28
CA PRO A 30 -10.70 -10.11 -6.34
C PRO A 30 -10.20 -10.77 -5.05
N GLY A 31 -8.92 -11.13 -4.97
CA GLY A 31 -8.39 -11.88 -3.85
C GLY A 31 -8.69 -13.37 -4.00
N LYS A 32 -8.38 -14.15 -2.96
CA LYS A 32 -8.56 -15.61 -3.01
C LYS A 32 -10.02 -16.03 -2.88
N SER A 33 -10.85 -15.19 -2.24
CA SER A 33 -12.25 -15.51 -1.95
C SER A 33 -13.16 -14.33 -2.28
N ASP A 34 -12.81 -13.56 -3.29
CA ASP A 34 -13.54 -12.37 -3.72
C ASP A 34 -13.69 -11.32 -2.60
N GLU A 35 -12.78 -11.32 -1.67
CA GLU A 35 -12.81 -10.36 -0.55
C GLU A 35 -12.34 -8.97 -0.97
N HIS A 36 -11.67 -8.84 -2.11
CA HIS A 36 -11.21 -7.54 -2.61
C HIS A 36 -12.28 -6.91 -3.47
N THR A 37 -12.73 -5.73 -3.11
CA THR A 37 -13.73 -4.99 -3.85
C THR A 37 -13.27 -3.55 -4.04
N GLU A 38 -13.56 -3.00 -5.22
CA GLU A 38 -13.27 -1.60 -5.54
C GLU A 38 -11.86 -1.14 -5.15
N PRO A 39 -10.80 -1.86 -5.58
CA PRO A 39 -9.44 -1.49 -5.19
C PRO A 39 -9.08 -0.10 -5.71
N HIS A 40 -8.52 0.73 -4.85
CA HIS A 40 -8.09 2.08 -5.24
C HIS A 40 -6.98 2.58 -4.31
N LEU A 41 -6.22 3.56 -4.77
CA LEU A 41 -5.17 4.16 -3.97
C LEU A 41 -5.75 5.13 -2.96
N VAL A 42 -5.29 5.04 -1.71
CA VAL A 42 -5.64 6.01 -0.66
C VAL A 42 -4.46 6.90 -0.30
N ALA A 43 -3.24 6.49 -0.63
CA ALA A 43 -2.03 7.27 -0.43
C ALA A 43 -0.91 6.67 -1.28
N GLY A 44 0.18 7.40 -1.41
CA GLY A 44 1.33 6.94 -2.17
C GLY A 44 2.28 8.09 -2.43
N ASP A 45 3.34 7.82 -3.17
CA ASP A 45 4.23 8.90 -3.57
C ASP A 45 3.49 9.86 -4.53
N PRO A 46 3.97 11.11 -4.67
CA PRO A 46 3.22 12.13 -5.42
C PRO A 46 2.90 11.76 -6.87
N ALA A 47 3.78 11.05 -7.55
CA ALA A 47 3.55 10.68 -8.96
C ALA A 47 2.35 9.74 -9.07
N LEU A 48 2.28 8.72 -8.20
CA LEU A 48 1.18 7.79 -8.21
C LEU A 48 -0.14 8.46 -7.86
N MET A 49 -0.14 9.33 -6.87
CA MET A 49 -1.37 10.02 -6.48
C MET A 49 -1.87 10.97 -7.56
N ALA A 50 -0.96 11.56 -8.34
CA ALA A 50 -1.36 12.40 -9.45
C ALA A 50 -2.03 11.61 -10.57
N TRP A 51 -1.61 10.36 -10.79
CA TRP A 51 -2.12 9.54 -11.92
C TRP A 51 -3.30 8.67 -11.57
N TYR A 52 -3.40 8.18 -10.34
CA TYR A 52 -4.34 7.11 -9.98
C TYR A 52 -5.28 7.45 -8.84
N SER A 53 -5.26 8.67 -8.29
CA SER A 53 -6.16 9.00 -7.19
C SER A 53 -7.62 8.96 -7.67
N GLU A 54 -8.50 8.54 -6.76
CA GLU A 54 -9.95 8.56 -6.95
C GLU A 54 -10.48 7.65 -8.05
N GLN A 55 -9.70 6.66 -8.50
CA GLN A 55 -10.20 5.70 -9.50
C GLN A 55 -10.07 4.27 -9.02
N GLU A 56 -10.98 3.42 -9.47
CA GLU A 56 -10.85 1.99 -9.24
C GLU A 56 -9.71 1.46 -10.11
N LEU A 57 -8.86 0.64 -9.52
CA LEU A 57 -7.67 0.13 -10.20
C LEU A 57 -7.97 -1.15 -10.96
N SER A 58 -7.58 -1.18 -12.24
CA SER A 58 -7.63 -2.38 -13.05
C SER A 58 -6.34 -3.19 -12.88
N ARG A 59 -6.33 -4.40 -13.46
CA ARG A 59 -5.09 -5.20 -13.49
C ARG A 59 -3.96 -4.46 -14.20
N ALA A 60 -4.28 -3.77 -15.30
CA ALA A 60 -3.27 -2.99 -16.03
C ALA A 60 -2.71 -1.86 -15.15
N ASP A 61 -3.58 -1.19 -14.38
CA ASP A 61 -3.15 -0.17 -13.43
C ASP A 61 -2.23 -0.77 -12.38
N GLY A 62 -2.58 -1.94 -11.85
CA GLY A 62 -1.73 -2.62 -10.86
C GLY A 62 -0.35 -2.93 -11.41
N LEU A 63 -0.26 -3.42 -12.63
CA LEU A 63 1.03 -3.71 -13.26
C LEU A 63 1.84 -2.42 -13.50
N ALA A 64 1.19 -1.33 -13.91
CA ALA A 64 1.85 -0.05 -14.10
C ALA A 64 2.37 0.53 -12.78
N ILE A 65 1.60 0.40 -11.73
CA ILE A 65 2.03 0.83 -10.39
C ILE A 65 3.24 0.01 -9.94
N ALA A 66 3.20 -1.31 -10.15
CA ALA A 66 4.32 -2.18 -9.79
C ALA A 66 5.59 -1.79 -10.54
N GLU A 67 5.48 -1.46 -11.82
CA GLU A 67 6.62 -1.02 -12.62
C GLU A 67 7.20 0.27 -12.08
N HIS A 68 6.35 1.23 -11.71
CA HIS A 68 6.79 2.48 -11.11
C HIS A 68 7.54 2.23 -9.79
N LEU A 69 6.99 1.35 -8.94
CA LEU A 69 7.60 1.04 -7.65
C LEU A 69 8.94 0.32 -7.78
N ASP A 70 9.06 -0.53 -8.81
CA ASP A 70 10.28 -1.30 -9.04
C ASP A 70 11.35 -0.55 -9.84
N LEU A 71 11.02 0.60 -10.42
CA LEU A 71 11.93 1.28 -11.32
C LEU A 71 13.30 1.58 -10.72
N PRO A 72 13.42 2.10 -9.50
CA PRO A 72 14.74 2.34 -8.90
C PRO A 72 15.58 1.06 -8.81
N ARG A 73 14.97 -0.05 -8.42
CA ARG A 73 15.66 -1.33 -8.34
C ARG A 73 16.14 -1.79 -9.73
N SER A 74 15.26 -1.67 -10.73
CA SER A 74 15.59 -2.09 -12.09
C SER A 74 16.74 -1.26 -12.67
N VAL A 75 16.72 0.05 -12.45
CA VAL A 75 17.74 0.96 -12.96
C VAL A 75 19.08 0.72 -12.28
N PHE A 76 19.09 0.51 -10.97
CA PHE A 76 20.33 0.36 -10.21
C PHE A 76 20.77 -1.08 -10.01
N GLY A 77 19.98 -2.06 -10.45
CA GLY A 77 20.33 -3.46 -10.33
C GLY A 77 20.46 -3.98 -8.91
N THR A 78 19.72 -3.38 -7.98
CA THR A 78 19.82 -3.73 -6.57
C THR A 78 19.19 -5.09 -6.27
N THR A 79 19.90 -5.92 -5.50
CA THR A 79 19.38 -7.20 -5.02
C THR A 79 19.47 -7.21 -3.49
N LEU A 80 18.38 -7.57 -2.83
CA LEU A 80 18.33 -7.62 -1.38
C LEU A 80 17.97 -9.02 -0.89
N THR A 81 18.70 -9.47 0.14
CA THR A 81 18.38 -10.72 0.81
C THR A 81 17.00 -10.59 1.47
N GLY A 82 16.13 -11.57 1.24
CA GLY A 82 14.75 -11.53 1.76
C GLY A 82 13.78 -10.84 0.81
N GLY A 83 14.27 -10.30 -0.32
CA GLY A 83 13.44 -9.64 -1.33
C GLY A 83 13.34 -8.14 -1.14
N HIS A 84 13.12 -7.45 -2.24
CA HIS A 84 13.05 -5.98 -2.30
C HIS A 84 11.63 -5.44 -2.04
N VAL A 85 10.62 -6.31 -2.08
CA VAL A 85 9.23 -5.89 -1.86
C VAL A 85 8.94 -5.93 -0.36
N TRP A 86 8.57 -4.80 0.17
CA TRP A 86 8.16 -4.68 1.56
C TRP A 86 6.68 -4.37 1.56
N HIS A 87 5.89 -5.26 2.15
CA HIS A 87 4.44 -5.16 2.17
C HIS A 87 3.92 -5.11 3.60
N CYS A 88 3.13 -4.10 3.90
CA CYS A 88 2.45 -4.00 5.17
C CYS A 88 0.96 -3.91 4.93
N SER A 89 0.20 -4.83 5.49
CA SER A 89 -1.25 -4.74 5.45
C SER A 89 -1.78 -4.18 6.76
N PHE A 90 -2.80 -3.33 6.64
CA PHE A 90 -3.49 -2.77 7.81
C PHE A 90 -4.91 -3.30 7.83
N SER A 91 -5.38 -3.69 8.99
CA SER A 91 -6.75 -4.13 9.15
C SER A 91 -7.35 -3.54 10.41
N LEU A 92 -8.69 -3.49 10.44
CA LEU A 92 -9.46 -3.11 11.62
C LEU A 92 -10.25 -4.32 12.08
N ARG A 93 -10.53 -4.37 13.37
CA ARG A 93 -11.51 -5.34 13.87
C ARG A 93 -12.89 -4.94 13.35
N ALA A 94 -13.76 -5.93 13.16
CA ALA A 94 -15.11 -5.69 12.64
C ALA A 94 -15.89 -4.68 13.49
N GLN A 95 -15.73 -4.70 14.79
CA GLN A 95 -16.44 -3.79 15.69
C GLN A 95 -15.93 -2.36 15.64
N GLU A 96 -14.78 -2.12 15.01
CA GLU A 96 -14.26 -0.76 14.88
C GLU A 96 -14.97 0.03 13.77
N GLY A 97 -15.74 -0.64 12.93
CA GLY A 97 -16.46 -0.01 11.84
C GLY A 97 -15.59 0.24 10.61
N LEU A 98 -16.05 1.17 9.78
CA LEU A 98 -15.36 1.49 8.53
C LEU A 98 -14.67 2.85 8.65
N LEU A 99 -13.49 2.96 8.09
CA LEU A 99 -12.78 4.22 7.97
C LEU A 99 -12.94 4.78 6.57
N THR A 100 -12.92 6.10 6.45
CA THR A 100 -12.94 6.77 5.15
C THR A 100 -11.60 6.58 4.44
N ASP A 101 -11.58 6.80 3.12
CA ASP A 101 -10.35 6.77 2.36
C ASP A 101 -9.35 7.82 2.87
N THR A 102 -9.84 9.01 3.21
CA THR A 102 -9.01 10.06 3.78
C THR A 102 -8.33 9.60 5.06
N LYS A 103 -9.07 8.92 5.94
CA LYS A 103 -8.50 8.44 7.19
C LYS A 103 -7.47 7.34 6.95
N TRP A 104 -7.76 6.41 6.04
CA TRP A 104 -6.78 5.38 5.67
C TRP A 104 -5.52 6.01 5.07
N GLY A 105 -5.67 7.04 4.24
CA GLY A 105 -4.53 7.75 3.68
C GLY A 105 -3.68 8.42 4.75
N GLU A 106 -4.31 9.03 5.76
CA GLU A 106 -3.60 9.63 6.89
C GLU A 106 -2.82 8.59 7.69
N ILE A 107 -3.43 7.44 7.93
CA ILE A 107 -2.78 6.34 8.66
C ILE A 107 -1.57 5.83 7.87
N ALA A 108 -1.73 5.59 6.58
CA ALA A 108 -0.64 5.12 5.75
C ALA A 108 0.52 6.12 5.70
N GLY A 109 0.23 7.39 5.51
CA GLY A 109 1.25 8.44 5.51
C GLY A 109 1.97 8.55 6.84
N ALA A 110 1.23 8.50 7.95
CA ALA A 110 1.81 8.53 9.28
C ALA A 110 2.73 7.33 9.52
N PHE A 111 2.32 6.16 9.05
CA PHE A 111 3.14 4.96 9.15
C PHE A 111 4.46 5.13 8.41
N MET A 112 4.40 5.62 7.16
CA MET A 112 5.61 5.84 6.37
C MET A 112 6.56 6.83 7.05
N ARG A 113 6.03 7.91 7.62
CA ARG A 113 6.85 8.89 8.36
C ARG A 113 7.49 8.26 9.59
N ARG A 114 6.73 7.50 10.36
CA ARG A 114 7.27 6.86 11.57
C ARG A 114 8.34 5.83 11.26
N MET A 115 8.24 5.17 10.11
CA MET A 115 9.26 4.25 9.66
C MET A 115 10.47 4.96 9.04
N GLY A 116 10.40 6.27 8.89
CA GLY A 116 11.51 7.05 8.34
C GLY A 116 11.59 7.02 6.82
N PHE A 117 10.59 6.49 6.15
CA PHE A 117 10.64 6.33 4.69
C PHE A 117 10.45 7.63 3.93
N GLU A 118 9.72 8.59 4.47
CA GLU A 118 9.48 9.86 3.80
C GLU A 118 10.58 10.89 4.03
N ASP A 119 11.38 10.73 5.07
CA ASP A 119 12.39 11.70 5.47
C ASP A 119 13.73 11.51 4.76
N ARG A 120 13.78 10.70 3.72
CA ARG A 120 15.01 10.44 2.99
C ARG A 120 15.24 11.53 1.96
N VAL A 121 16.19 12.39 2.22
CA VAL A 121 16.49 13.53 1.37
C VAL A 121 17.07 13.12 0.02
N LYS A 122 17.92 12.07 -0.01
CA LYS A 122 18.65 11.69 -1.23
C LYS A 122 17.95 10.64 -2.07
N ALA A 123 17.07 9.84 -1.50
CA ALA A 123 16.44 8.73 -2.20
C ALA A 123 15.04 8.50 -1.61
N PRO A 124 14.06 9.30 -2.02
CA PRO A 124 12.71 9.10 -1.51
C PRO A 124 12.20 7.73 -1.89
N VAL A 125 11.58 7.06 -0.94
CA VAL A 125 11.00 5.74 -1.15
C VAL A 125 9.75 5.86 -2.01
N ARG A 126 9.64 5.03 -3.03
CA ARG A 126 8.40 4.93 -3.81
C ARG A 126 7.47 3.96 -3.10
N TRP A 127 6.22 4.36 -2.97
CA TRP A 127 5.27 3.55 -2.23
C TRP A 127 3.83 3.82 -2.67
N ALA A 128 2.97 2.86 -2.35
CA ALA A 128 1.54 2.98 -2.64
C ALA A 128 0.77 2.29 -1.52
N ALA A 129 -0.36 2.86 -1.15
CA ALA A 129 -1.31 2.25 -0.23
C ALA A 129 -2.61 1.99 -0.97
N VAL A 130 -2.97 0.73 -1.09
CA VAL A 130 -4.17 0.28 -1.81
C VAL A 130 -5.22 -0.15 -0.79
N ARG A 131 -6.42 0.40 -0.93
CA ARG A 131 -7.59 -0.08 -0.22
C ARG A 131 -8.27 -1.12 -1.10
N HIS A 132 -8.41 -2.34 -0.63
CA HIS A 132 -8.95 -3.42 -1.46
C HIS A 132 -10.20 -4.06 -0.85
N GLY A 133 -10.99 -3.25 -0.18
CA GLY A 133 -12.28 -3.66 0.30
C GLY A 133 -12.35 -3.94 1.77
N VAL A 134 -13.41 -4.58 2.18
CA VAL A 134 -13.72 -4.87 3.58
C VAL A 134 -13.51 -6.35 3.82
N SER A 135 -12.64 -6.68 4.78
CA SER A 135 -12.46 -8.06 5.19
C SER A 135 -13.68 -8.52 5.99
N ALA A 136 -14.07 -9.75 5.76
CA ALA A 136 -15.20 -10.34 6.47
C ALA A 136 -14.89 -10.76 7.92
N ASN A 137 -13.67 -10.61 8.35
CA ASN A 137 -13.26 -11.06 9.68
C ASN A 137 -13.62 -10.08 10.77
#